data_0709aa2b4015a4c459cf5b3fcc486fe4
#
_entry.id   0709aa2b4015a4c459cf5b3fcc486fe4
#
_cell.length_a   1.000
_cell.length_b   1.000
_cell.length_c   1.000
_cell.angle_alpha   90.00
_cell.angle_beta   90.00
_cell.angle_gamma   90.00
#
_symmetry.space_group_name_H-M   'P 1'
#
loop_
_entity.id
_entity.type
_entity.pdbx_description
1 polymer ?
#
loop_
_entity_poly.entity_id
_entity_poly.type
_entity_poly.pdbx_seq_one_letter_code
_entity_poly.pdbx_strand_id
1 'polypeptide(L)'
;MRDAMHTYVRGERRSIIPFGLAAVSTLTASGMLFGTQDPIARGAAWPLLGFGVLELAAGLFFGLRNERPTLDALLDQDPAAFAREETAKVNRISTRFQPLLLSVEAVIVAAGGVMAGAGAATHTHGVEGVGIGLAVSGLAFFLIDWAVLDRADDYLAVLRHFR
;
A
#
# COMPACT_ATOMS: atom_id res chain seq x y z
N MET A 1 19.90 -12.57 -13.76
CA MET A 1 18.58 -12.98 -13.27
C MET A 1 18.53 -13.04 -11.74
N ARG A 2 19.37 -13.85 -11.07
CA ARG A 2 19.40 -14.02 -9.59
C ARG A 2 19.54 -12.69 -8.86
N ASP A 3 20.46 -11.83 -9.25
CA ASP A 3 20.67 -10.53 -8.62
C ASP A 3 19.45 -9.62 -8.73
N ALA A 4 18.78 -9.63 -9.89
CA ALA A 4 17.54 -8.86 -10.11
C ALA A 4 16.40 -9.38 -9.23
N MET A 5 16.23 -10.71 -9.14
CA MET A 5 15.27 -11.35 -8.24
C MET A 5 15.55 -10.97 -6.78
N HIS A 6 16.82 -11.11 -6.34
CA HIS A 6 17.20 -10.72 -4.98
C HIS A 6 16.99 -9.24 -4.69
N THR A 7 17.21 -8.37 -5.68
CA THR A 7 16.97 -6.94 -5.54
C THR A 7 15.47 -6.65 -5.40
N TYR A 8 14.63 -7.28 -6.22
CA TYR A 8 13.18 -7.15 -6.17
C TYR A 8 12.64 -7.63 -4.81
N VAL A 9 12.95 -8.86 -4.39
CA VAL A 9 12.51 -9.42 -3.10
C VAL A 9 13.04 -8.61 -1.91
N ARG A 10 14.26 -8.07 -2.00
CA ARG A 10 14.81 -7.17 -0.98
C ARG A 10 14.02 -5.86 -0.93
N GLY A 11 13.60 -5.35 -2.07
CA GLY A 11 12.73 -4.18 -2.18
C GLY A 11 11.37 -4.41 -1.50
N GLU A 12 10.73 -5.55 -1.75
CA GLU A 12 9.47 -5.91 -1.09
C GLU A 12 9.63 -5.98 0.44
N ARG A 13 10.67 -6.64 0.93
CA ARG A 13 10.94 -6.69 2.38
C ARG A 13 11.27 -5.35 3.00
N ARG A 14 11.93 -4.46 2.26
CA ARG A 14 12.20 -3.09 2.73
C ARG A 14 10.93 -2.24 2.82
N SER A 15 9.87 -2.62 2.14
CA SER A 15 8.56 -1.95 2.24
C SER A 15 7.96 -2.04 3.65
N ILE A 16 8.44 -2.95 4.52
CA ILE A 16 8.06 -2.95 5.95
C ILE A 16 8.37 -1.60 6.62
N ILE A 17 9.45 -0.92 6.20
CA ILE A 17 9.88 0.34 6.82
C ILE A 17 8.86 1.45 6.56
N PRO A 18 8.51 1.80 5.29
CA PRO A 18 7.51 2.84 5.05
C PRO A 18 6.13 2.46 5.61
N PHE A 19 5.69 1.21 5.46
CA PHE A 19 4.42 0.77 6.05
C PHE A 19 4.44 0.82 7.58
N GLY A 20 5.54 0.41 8.21
CA GLY A 20 5.68 0.48 9.67
C GLY A 20 5.69 1.93 10.18
N LEU A 21 6.41 2.83 9.52
CA LEU A 21 6.43 4.25 9.86
C LEU A 21 5.05 4.90 9.66
N ALA A 22 4.39 4.60 8.54
CA ALA A 22 3.05 5.06 8.26
C ALA A 22 2.08 4.57 9.36
N ALA A 23 2.08 3.27 9.67
CA ALA A 23 1.22 2.69 10.71
C ALA A 23 1.42 3.37 12.07
N VAL A 24 2.68 3.54 12.52
CA VAL A 24 2.98 4.20 13.79
C VAL A 24 2.47 5.64 13.77
N SER A 25 2.73 6.39 12.71
CA SER A 25 2.29 7.78 12.58
C SER A 25 0.77 7.90 12.57
N THR A 26 0.10 7.07 11.78
CA THR A 26 -1.35 7.09 11.59
C THR A 26 -2.09 6.67 12.87
N LEU A 27 -1.62 5.61 13.55
CA LEU A 27 -2.18 5.15 14.82
C LEU A 27 -1.96 6.15 15.95
N THR A 28 -0.77 6.77 16.00
CA THR A 28 -0.47 7.81 16.99
C THR A 28 -1.34 9.04 16.77
N ALA A 29 -1.46 9.50 15.52
CA ALA A 29 -2.34 10.62 15.17
C ALA A 29 -3.80 10.30 15.52
N SER A 30 -4.30 9.11 15.19
CA SER A 30 -5.64 8.67 15.57
C SER A 30 -5.87 8.72 17.08
N GLY A 31 -4.92 8.19 17.87
CA GLY A 31 -4.99 8.21 19.32
C GLY A 31 -5.04 9.63 19.89
N MET A 32 -4.21 10.53 19.37
CA MET A 32 -4.22 11.95 19.77
C MET A 32 -5.56 12.64 19.42
N LEU A 33 -6.10 12.39 18.24
CA LEU A 33 -7.36 12.99 17.80
C LEU A 33 -8.57 12.49 18.60
N PHE A 34 -8.58 11.23 19.03
CA PHE A 34 -9.62 10.72 19.93
C PHE A 34 -9.60 11.42 21.31
N GLY A 35 -8.45 11.88 21.77
CA GLY A 35 -8.30 12.63 23.01
C GLY A 35 -8.83 14.05 22.97
N THR A 36 -9.16 14.60 21.79
CA THR A 36 -9.67 15.97 21.66
C THR A 36 -11.17 16.05 21.90
N GLN A 37 -11.67 17.26 22.18
CA GLN A 37 -13.10 17.55 22.27
C GLN A 37 -13.69 18.00 20.92
N ASP A 38 -12.83 18.26 19.93
CA ASP A 38 -13.24 18.71 18.59
C ASP A 38 -13.89 17.56 17.81
N PRO A 39 -15.17 17.73 17.38
CA PRO A 39 -15.87 16.68 16.65
C PRO A 39 -15.28 16.40 15.26
N ILE A 40 -14.63 17.37 14.60
CA ILE A 40 -13.91 17.15 13.33
C ILE A 40 -12.72 16.24 13.57
N ALA A 41 -11.89 16.56 14.55
CA ALA A 41 -10.72 15.77 14.89
C ALA A 41 -11.10 14.33 15.28
N ARG A 42 -12.12 14.15 16.10
CA ARG A 42 -12.63 12.82 16.50
C ARG A 42 -13.22 12.05 15.32
N GLY A 43 -13.89 12.76 14.39
CA GLY A 43 -14.36 12.16 13.15
C GLY A 43 -13.22 11.61 12.30
N ALA A 44 -12.14 12.38 12.12
CA ALA A 44 -10.96 11.99 11.37
C ALA A 44 -10.19 10.81 12.01
N ALA A 45 -10.26 10.66 13.32
CA ALA A 45 -9.58 9.58 14.03
C ALA A 45 -10.01 8.18 13.59
N TRP A 46 -11.28 7.98 13.22
CA TRP A 46 -11.79 6.66 12.83
C TRP A 46 -11.17 6.11 11.54
N PRO A 47 -11.17 6.85 10.41
CA PRO A 47 -10.45 6.39 9.22
C PRO A 47 -8.96 6.19 9.46
N LEU A 48 -8.31 7.11 10.18
CA LEU A 48 -6.89 6.96 10.52
C LEU A 48 -6.62 5.68 11.31
N LEU A 49 -7.48 5.32 12.28
CA LEU A 49 -7.36 4.06 13.01
C LEU A 49 -7.46 2.86 12.06
N GLY A 50 -8.48 2.83 11.20
CA GLY A 50 -8.68 1.75 10.25
C GLY A 50 -7.50 1.58 9.29
N PHE A 51 -7.04 2.67 8.69
CA PHE A 51 -5.89 2.65 7.80
C PHE A 51 -4.59 2.31 8.52
N GLY A 52 -4.34 2.83 9.71
CA GLY A 52 -3.16 2.48 10.51
C GLY A 52 -3.07 0.99 10.84
N VAL A 53 -4.20 0.34 11.11
CA VAL A 53 -4.27 -1.13 11.28
C VAL A 53 -3.96 -1.85 9.97
N LEU A 54 -4.48 -1.38 8.83
CA LEU A 54 -4.19 -1.96 7.51
C LEU A 54 -2.71 -1.81 7.14
N GLU A 55 -2.11 -0.65 7.38
CA GLU A 55 -0.68 -0.38 7.19
C GLU A 55 0.18 -1.33 8.01
N LEU A 56 -0.17 -1.52 9.29
CA LEU A 56 0.53 -2.45 10.17
C LEU A 56 0.43 -3.89 9.66
N ALA A 57 -0.77 -4.32 9.27
CA ALA A 57 -1.00 -5.65 8.72
C ALA A 57 -0.22 -5.88 7.41
N ALA A 58 -0.23 -4.90 6.49
CA ALA A 58 0.53 -4.95 5.25
C ALA A 58 2.04 -5.00 5.53
N GLY A 59 2.54 -4.14 6.41
CA GLY A 59 3.95 -4.13 6.80
C GLY A 59 4.41 -5.46 7.38
N LEU A 60 3.63 -6.06 8.28
CA LEU A 60 3.92 -7.37 8.84
C LEU A 60 3.87 -8.46 7.76
N PHE A 61 2.87 -8.46 6.89
CA PHE A 61 2.74 -9.44 5.81
C PHE A 61 3.97 -9.42 4.90
N PHE A 62 4.37 -8.26 4.37
CA PHE A 62 5.54 -8.14 3.51
C PHE A 62 6.86 -8.38 4.25
N GLY A 63 6.96 -7.95 5.51
CA GLY A 63 8.18 -8.11 6.29
C GLY A 63 8.46 -9.53 6.72
N LEU A 64 7.42 -10.30 7.06
CA LEU A 64 7.55 -11.68 7.51
C LEU A 64 7.66 -12.67 6.34
N ARG A 65 7.20 -12.30 5.15
CA ARG A 65 7.26 -13.15 3.95
C ARG A 65 8.70 -13.28 3.47
N ASN A 66 9.23 -14.52 3.47
CA ASN A 66 10.56 -14.83 2.98
C ASN A 66 10.49 -15.86 1.84
N GLU A 67 10.30 -15.39 0.61
CA GLU A 67 10.22 -16.26 -0.58
C GLU A 67 11.58 -16.61 -1.19
N ARG A 68 12.68 -15.98 -0.74
CA ARG A 68 14.01 -16.18 -1.33
C ARG A 68 14.44 -17.64 -1.47
N PRO A 69 14.39 -18.48 -0.42
CA PRO A 69 14.87 -19.85 -0.55
C PRO A 69 14.09 -20.65 -1.59
N THR A 70 12.78 -20.41 -1.68
CA THR A 70 11.91 -21.08 -2.65
C THR A 70 12.20 -20.62 -4.08
N LEU A 71 12.37 -19.31 -4.28
CA LEU A 71 12.68 -18.73 -5.59
C LEU A 71 14.07 -19.11 -6.07
N ASP A 72 15.07 -19.15 -5.18
CA ASP A 72 16.42 -19.63 -5.51
C ASP A 72 16.39 -21.10 -5.95
N ALA A 73 15.68 -21.96 -5.22
CA ALA A 73 15.55 -23.38 -5.58
C ALA A 73 14.85 -23.59 -6.93
N LEU A 74 13.80 -22.82 -7.23
CA LEU A 74 13.12 -22.88 -8.54
C LEU A 74 14.03 -22.40 -9.68
N LEU A 75 14.78 -21.32 -9.45
CA LEU A 75 15.74 -20.80 -10.41
C LEU A 75 16.88 -21.80 -10.71
N ASP A 76 17.33 -22.56 -9.72
CA ASP A 76 18.38 -23.56 -9.90
C ASP A 76 17.90 -24.83 -10.63
N GLN A 77 16.61 -25.18 -10.50
CA GLN A 77 16.03 -26.35 -11.15
C GLN A 77 15.75 -26.11 -12.64
N ASP A 78 15.07 -25.04 -12.99
CA ASP A 78 14.73 -24.66 -14.39
C ASP A 78 14.62 -23.13 -14.55
N PRO A 79 15.71 -22.46 -14.94
CA PRO A 79 15.74 -21.03 -15.13
C PRO A 79 14.70 -20.51 -16.13
N ALA A 80 14.39 -21.30 -17.18
CA ALA A 80 13.45 -20.89 -18.21
C ALA A 80 12.00 -21.02 -17.73
N ALA A 81 11.67 -22.10 -17.02
CA ALA A 81 10.36 -22.23 -16.38
C ALA A 81 10.15 -21.14 -15.32
N PHE A 82 11.15 -20.91 -14.46
CA PHE A 82 11.15 -19.83 -13.48
C PHE A 82 10.85 -18.47 -14.12
N ALA A 83 11.59 -18.11 -15.20
CA ALA A 83 11.39 -16.84 -15.88
C ALA A 83 9.96 -16.67 -16.46
N ARG A 84 9.37 -17.75 -16.98
CA ARG A 84 7.99 -17.73 -17.49
C ARG A 84 6.96 -17.54 -16.36
N GLU A 85 7.06 -18.32 -15.31
CA GLU A 85 6.12 -18.31 -14.19
C GLU A 85 6.18 -16.99 -13.42
N GLU A 86 7.40 -16.54 -13.10
CA GLU A 86 7.61 -15.30 -12.37
C GLU A 86 7.18 -14.08 -13.20
N THR A 87 7.46 -14.06 -14.52
CA THR A 87 6.93 -13.03 -15.41
C THR A 87 5.40 -13.01 -15.40
N ALA A 88 4.74 -14.16 -15.47
CA ALA A 88 3.28 -14.23 -15.46
C ALA A 88 2.69 -13.73 -14.12
N LYS A 89 3.33 -14.07 -13.00
CA LYS A 89 2.94 -13.64 -11.66
C LYS A 89 3.08 -12.12 -11.51
N VAL A 90 4.26 -11.57 -11.78
CA VAL A 90 4.55 -10.14 -11.61
C VAL A 90 3.73 -9.31 -12.60
N ASN A 91 3.59 -9.76 -13.85
CA ASN A 91 2.76 -9.08 -14.83
C ASN A 91 1.28 -9.04 -14.42
N ARG A 92 0.76 -10.10 -13.78
CA ARG A 92 -0.62 -10.09 -13.23
C ARG A 92 -0.79 -9.06 -12.13
N ILE A 93 0.21 -8.93 -11.26
CA ILE A 93 0.21 -7.93 -10.19
C ILE A 93 0.24 -6.52 -10.80
N SER A 94 1.20 -6.23 -11.66
CA SER A 94 1.40 -4.91 -12.28
C SER A 94 0.22 -4.48 -13.17
N THR A 95 -0.34 -5.40 -14.00
CA THR A 95 -1.37 -5.02 -14.98
C THR A 95 -2.80 -5.11 -14.49
N ARG A 96 -3.09 -5.87 -13.45
CA ARG A 96 -4.46 -6.09 -12.96
C ARG A 96 -4.67 -5.65 -11.52
N PHE A 97 -3.83 -6.15 -10.63
CA PHE A 97 -4.07 -5.96 -9.20
C PHE A 97 -3.74 -4.53 -8.76
N GLN A 98 -2.61 -4.03 -9.18
CA GLN A 98 -2.11 -2.72 -8.78
C GLN A 98 -2.94 -1.55 -9.35
N PRO A 99 -3.33 -1.53 -10.65
CA PRO A 99 -4.25 -0.49 -11.15
C PRO A 99 -5.62 -0.53 -10.48
N LEU A 100 -6.09 -1.72 -10.08
CA LEU A 100 -7.32 -1.85 -9.31
C LEU A 100 -7.19 -1.20 -7.92
N LEU A 101 -6.10 -1.49 -7.19
CA LEU A 101 -5.83 -0.86 -5.89
C LEU A 101 -5.77 0.65 -5.99
N LEU A 102 -4.97 1.18 -6.91
CA LEU A 102 -4.88 2.63 -7.13
C LEU A 102 -6.23 3.27 -7.48
N SER A 103 -7.06 2.55 -8.26
CA SER A 103 -8.42 3.03 -8.56
C SER A 103 -9.30 3.08 -7.32
N VAL A 104 -9.24 2.06 -6.45
CA VAL A 104 -9.98 2.02 -5.19
C VAL A 104 -9.53 3.15 -4.27
N GLU A 105 -8.24 3.37 -4.15
CA GLU A 105 -7.65 4.43 -3.33
C GLU A 105 -8.06 5.82 -3.84
N ALA A 106 -7.99 6.04 -5.15
CA ALA A 106 -8.48 7.28 -5.76
C ALA A 106 -9.96 7.54 -5.46
N VAL A 107 -10.80 6.49 -5.49
CA VAL A 107 -12.22 6.59 -5.11
C VAL A 107 -12.36 6.93 -3.64
N ILE A 108 -11.55 6.34 -2.75
CA ILE A 108 -11.56 6.67 -1.31
C ILE A 108 -11.19 8.14 -1.08
N VAL A 109 -10.15 8.63 -1.76
CA VAL A 109 -9.73 10.04 -1.68
C VAL A 109 -10.85 10.96 -2.15
N ALA A 110 -11.47 10.66 -3.31
CA ALA A 110 -12.56 11.46 -3.85
C ALA A 110 -13.80 11.45 -2.94
N ALA A 111 -14.20 10.28 -2.45
CA ALA A 111 -15.31 10.13 -1.53
C ALA A 111 -15.06 10.87 -0.21
N GLY A 112 -13.83 10.78 0.32
CA GLY A 112 -13.42 11.53 1.49
C GLY A 112 -13.52 13.03 1.28
N GLY A 113 -13.06 13.54 0.15
CA GLY A 113 -13.19 14.96 -0.20
C GLY A 113 -14.65 15.43 -0.31
N VAL A 114 -15.51 14.63 -0.95
CA VAL A 114 -16.96 14.92 -1.05
C VAL A 114 -17.60 14.92 0.34
N MET A 115 -17.29 13.94 1.19
CA MET A 115 -17.82 13.87 2.56
C MET A 115 -17.36 15.07 3.41
N ALA A 116 -16.09 15.45 3.31
CA ALA A 116 -15.57 16.63 4.01
C ALA A 116 -16.29 17.91 3.57
N GLY A 117 -16.44 18.11 2.26
CA GLY A 117 -17.17 19.28 1.72
C GLY A 117 -18.66 19.29 2.11
N ALA A 118 -19.33 18.15 2.06
CA ALA A 118 -20.74 18.04 2.47
C ALA A 118 -20.90 18.26 3.98
N GLY A 119 -20.01 17.71 4.80
CA GLY A 119 -19.99 17.90 6.25
C GLY A 119 -19.81 19.38 6.63
N ALA A 120 -18.87 20.05 5.99
CA ALA A 120 -18.64 21.49 6.16
C ALA A 120 -19.86 22.32 5.75
N ALA A 121 -20.45 22.05 4.58
CA ALA A 121 -21.62 22.76 4.07
C ALA A 121 -22.86 22.57 4.95
N THR A 122 -23.02 21.42 5.58
CA THR A 122 -24.15 21.08 6.45
C THR A 122 -23.87 21.32 7.94
N HIS A 123 -22.70 21.82 8.29
CA HIS A 123 -22.21 21.96 9.67
C HIS A 123 -22.23 20.64 10.47
N THR A 124 -22.08 19.52 9.77
CA THR A 124 -21.99 18.18 10.37
C THR A 124 -20.54 17.82 10.62
N HIS A 125 -19.93 18.39 11.64
CA HIS A 125 -18.49 18.32 11.91
C HIS A 125 -17.93 16.89 12.03
N GLY A 126 -18.71 15.93 12.54
CA GLY A 126 -18.27 14.52 12.57
C GLY A 126 -18.10 13.91 11.18
N VAL A 127 -19.03 14.23 10.25
CA VAL A 127 -18.96 13.77 8.83
C VAL A 127 -17.80 14.46 8.10
N GLU A 128 -17.62 15.75 8.34
CA GLU A 128 -16.49 16.53 7.83
C GLU A 128 -15.15 15.88 8.24
N GLY A 129 -15.01 15.56 9.53
CA GLY A 129 -13.82 14.89 10.06
C GLY A 129 -13.57 13.52 9.44
N VAL A 130 -14.59 12.66 9.34
CA VAL A 130 -14.47 11.36 8.67
C VAL A 130 -14.02 11.52 7.22
N GLY A 131 -14.58 12.49 6.50
CA GLY A 131 -14.18 12.78 5.12
C GLY A 131 -12.71 13.19 5.00
N ILE A 132 -12.25 14.09 5.88
CA ILE A 132 -10.83 14.49 5.94
C ILE A 132 -9.93 13.28 6.22
N GLY A 133 -10.27 12.48 7.23
CA GLY A 133 -9.51 11.29 7.59
C GLY A 133 -9.39 10.29 6.44
N LEU A 134 -10.49 10.03 5.71
CA LEU A 134 -10.50 9.17 4.53
C LEU A 134 -9.63 9.73 3.40
N ALA A 135 -9.74 11.01 3.10
CA ALA A 135 -8.98 11.64 2.02
C ALA A 135 -7.48 11.61 2.30
N VAL A 136 -7.07 11.95 3.53
CA VAL A 136 -5.66 11.95 3.94
C VAL A 136 -5.07 10.54 3.94
N SER A 137 -5.78 9.59 4.55
CA SER A 137 -5.31 8.20 4.59
C SER A 137 -5.27 7.56 3.21
N GLY A 138 -6.31 7.74 2.41
CA GLY A 138 -6.37 7.23 1.03
C GLY A 138 -5.25 7.79 0.16
N LEU A 139 -4.94 9.10 0.30
CA LEU A 139 -3.82 9.72 -0.42
C LEU A 139 -2.47 9.15 0.01
N ALA A 140 -2.26 8.90 1.31
CA ALA A 140 -1.04 8.30 1.80
C ALA A 140 -0.82 6.89 1.22
N PHE A 141 -1.85 6.04 1.21
CA PHE A 141 -1.81 4.72 0.58
C PHE A 141 -1.53 4.81 -0.92
N PHE A 142 -2.27 5.67 -1.63
CA PHE A 142 -2.08 5.89 -3.06
C PHE A 142 -0.63 6.24 -3.41
N LEU A 143 0.01 7.11 -2.63
CA LEU A 143 1.41 7.49 -2.86
C LEU A 143 2.39 6.35 -2.57
N ILE A 144 2.12 5.53 -1.54
CA ILE A 144 2.94 4.36 -1.22
C ILE A 144 2.83 3.33 -2.33
N ASP A 145 1.62 3.01 -2.78
CA ASP A 145 1.39 1.99 -3.81
C ASP A 145 1.88 2.46 -5.18
N TRP A 146 1.75 3.74 -5.49
CA TRP A 146 2.37 4.33 -6.68
C TRP A 146 3.88 4.14 -6.71
N ALA A 147 4.57 4.40 -5.59
CA ALA A 147 6.02 4.24 -5.50
C ALA A 147 6.49 2.76 -5.60
N VAL A 148 5.59 1.80 -5.37
CA VAL A 148 5.88 0.36 -5.52
C VAL A 148 5.78 -0.10 -6.98
N LEU A 149 4.95 0.57 -7.82
CA LEU A 149 4.75 0.24 -9.24
C LEU A 149 6.05 0.19 -10.03
N ASP A 150 6.88 1.21 -9.91
CA ASP A 150 8.12 1.35 -10.67
C ASP A 150 9.05 0.14 -10.51
N ARG A 151 9.09 -0.47 -9.32
CA ARG A 151 9.95 -1.62 -9.03
C ARG A 151 9.49 -2.91 -9.74
N ALA A 152 8.18 -3.11 -9.88
CA ALA A 152 7.64 -4.27 -10.57
C ALA A 152 7.95 -4.22 -12.07
N ASP A 153 7.86 -3.04 -12.67
CA ASP A 153 8.15 -2.82 -14.08
C ASP A 153 9.64 -3.00 -14.38
N ASP A 154 10.54 -2.49 -13.53
CA ASP A 154 11.97 -2.72 -13.64
C ASP A 154 12.32 -4.21 -13.59
N TYR A 155 11.71 -4.95 -12.67
CA TYR A 155 11.93 -6.38 -12.56
C TYR A 155 11.37 -7.15 -13.76
N LEU A 156 10.19 -6.79 -14.26
CA LEU A 156 9.63 -7.36 -15.48
C LEU A 156 10.52 -7.13 -16.71
N ALA A 157 11.13 -5.95 -16.83
CA ALA A 157 12.05 -5.66 -17.91
C ALA A 157 13.23 -6.63 -17.90
N VAL A 158 13.81 -6.93 -16.74
CA VAL A 158 14.88 -7.91 -16.60
C VAL A 158 14.41 -9.32 -16.96
N LEU A 159 13.26 -9.78 -16.43
CA LEU A 159 12.76 -11.14 -16.70
C LEU A 159 12.51 -11.39 -18.19
N ARG A 160 12.07 -10.38 -18.93
CA ARG A 160 11.81 -10.48 -20.39
C ARG A 160 13.09 -10.72 -21.21
N HIS A 161 14.26 -10.34 -20.73
CA HIS A 161 15.54 -10.58 -21.40
C HIS A 161 16.03 -12.03 -21.28
N PHE A 162 15.43 -12.83 -20.40
CA PHE A 162 15.79 -14.24 -20.19
C PHE A 162 14.76 -15.24 -20.75
N ARG A 163 13.85 -14.75 -21.59
CA ARG A 163 12.92 -15.58 -22.39
C ARG A 163 13.57 -16.01 -23.74
#